data_8beb755ae3942601e5a445e9363ab50d
#
_entry.id   8beb755ae3942601e5a445e9363ab50d
#
_cell.length_a   1.000
_cell.length_b   1.000
_cell.length_c   1.000
_cell.angle_alpha   90.00
_cell.angle_beta   90.00
_cell.angle_gamma   90.00
#
_symmetry.space_group_name_H-M   'P 1'
#
loop_
_entity.id
_entity.type
_entity.pdbx_description
1 polymer ?
#
loop_
_entity_poly.entity_id
_entity_poly.type
_entity_poly.pdbx_seq_one_letter_code
_entity_poly.pdbx_strand_id
1 'polypeptide(L)'
;MAKKRVLIIDDDEDINNLFKIYLENRGYQINAYTDPVNALYYFKKGFYDLILLDLKMPQLNGITMYQQLKKIDNNASICLITADIANFEQLKEKIPNIEKYVIYKPILLKNLKEKIDSLLLEKSMSC
;
A
#
# COMPACT_ATOMS: atom_id res chain seq x y z
N MET A 1 -12.60 7.83 -18.42
CA MET A 1 -12.63 6.84 -17.34
C MET A 1 -12.02 7.41 -16.06
N ALA A 2 -12.57 7.02 -14.93
CA ALA A 2 -12.04 7.48 -13.65
C ALA A 2 -10.63 6.94 -13.42
N LYS A 3 -9.76 7.77 -12.85
CA LYS A 3 -8.41 7.35 -12.47
C LYS A 3 -8.49 6.36 -11.32
N LYS A 4 -7.56 5.41 -11.29
CA LYS A 4 -7.41 4.52 -10.13
C LYS A 4 -6.83 5.31 -8.96
N ARG A 5 -7.35 5.04 -7.77
CA ARG A 5 -6.97 5.74 -6.54
C ARG A 5 -6.09 4.85 -5.69
N VAL A 6 -4.91 5.37 -5.34
CA VAL A 6 -3.95 4.65 -4.52
C VAL A 6 -3.62 5.47 -3.27
N LEU A 7 -3.70 4.83 -2.12
CA LEU A 7 -3.29 5.41 -0.85
C LEU A 7 -1.89 4.93 -0.52
N ILE A 8 -1.00 5.86 -0.16
CA ILE A 8 0.37 5.52 0.26
C ILE A 8 0.54 5.92 1.72
N ILE A 9 0.99 4.99 2.53
CA ILE A 9 1.27 5.21 3.95
C ILE A 9 2.72 4.80 4.21
N ASP A 10 3.60 5.77 4.38
CA ASP A 10 5.03 5.57 4.60
C ASP A 10 5.55 6.78 5.39
N ASP A 11 6.25 6.54 6.49
CA ASP A 11 6.76 7.62 7.33
C ASP A 11 7.89 8.42 6.70
N ASP A 12 8.48 7.93 5.61
CA ASP A 12 9.51 8.65 4.86
C ASP A 12 8.86 9.62 3.87
N GLU A 13 8.94 10.91 4.19
CA GLU A 13 8.34 11.96 3.37
C GLU A 13 8.92 12.00 1.95
N ASP A 14 10.21 11.78 1.81
CA ASP A 14 10.88 11.82 0.50
C ASP A 14 10.38 10.68 -0.38
N ILE A 15 10.24 9.49 0.17
CA ILE A 15 9.72 8.33 -0.57
C ILE A 15 8.26 8.58 -0.97
N ASN A 16 7.44 9.08 -0.05
CA ASN A 16 6.05 9.42 -0.34
C ASN A 16 5.94 10.41 -1.50
N ASN A 17 6.73 11.48 -1.45
CA ASN A 17 6.71 12.49 -2.50
C ASN A 17 7.18 11.92 -3.83
N LEU A 18 8.23 11.12 -3.83
CA LEU A 18 8.76 10.51 -5.04
C LEU A 18 7.72 9.58 -5.68
N PHE A 19 7.12 8.69 -4.90
CA PHE A 19 6.11 7.76 -5.39
C PHE A 19 4.88 8.52 -5.90
N LYS A 20 4.44 9.51 -5.15
CA LYS A 20 3.27 10.30 -5.52
C LYS A 20 3.46 10.99 -6.87
N ILE A 21 4.57 11.71 -7.04
CA ILE A 21 4.85 12.43 -8.27
C ILE A 21 4.95 11.45 -9.45
N TYR A 22 5.68 10.36 -9.27
CA TYR A 22 5.88 9.38 -10.33
C TYR A 22 4.56 8.76 -10.77
N LEU A 23 3.74 8.33 -9.82
CA LEU A 23 2.48 7.64 -10.13
C LEU A 23 1.42 8.60 -10.66
N GLU A 24 1.36 9.82 -10.15
CA GLU A 24 0.42 10.83 -10.66
C GLU A 24 0.72 11.15 -12.12
N ASN A 25 1.99 11.24 -12.49
CA ASN A 25 2.37 11.49 -13.88
C ASN A 25 2.00 10.34 -14.80
N ARG A 26 1.66 9.19 -14.26
CA ARG A 26 1.28 8.00 -15.03
C ARG A 26 -0.21 7.66 -14.92
N GLY A 27 -1.00 8.61 -14.44
CA GLY A 27 -2.44 8.51 -14.50
C GLY A 27 -3.14 8.02 -13.23
N TYR A 28 -2.40 7.87 -12.13
CA TYR A 28 -3.00 7.50 -10.85
C TYR A 28 -3.40 8.74 -10.04
N GLN A 29 -4.43 8.60 -9.23
CA GLN A 29 -4.79 9.60 -8.23
C GLN A 29 -4.23 9.13 -6.89
N ILE A 30 -3.35 9.92 -6.28
CA ILE A 30 -2.58 9.50 -5.11
C ILE A 30 -2.92 10.36 -3.90
N ASN A 31 -3.20 9.71 -2.77
CA ASN A 31 -3.18 10.33 -1.46
C ASN A 31 -2.04 9.70 -0.67
N ALA A 32 -1.18 10.52 -0.07
CA ALA A 32 -0.01 10.04 0.65
C ALA A 32 0.02 10.59 2.06
N TYR A 33 0.25 9.73 3.03
CA TYR A 33 0.34 10.09 4.44
C TYR A 33 1.65 9.60 5.04
N THR A 34 2.31 10.46 5.81
CA THR A 34 3.50 10.08 6.58
C THR A 34 3.13 9.64 7.99
N ASP A 35 1.97 10.06 8.49
CA ASP A 35 1.47 9.70 9.82
C ASP A 35 0.37 8.65 9.69
N PRO A 36 0.60 7.42 10.18
CA PRO A 36 -0.40 6.36 10.06
C PRO A 36 -1.69 6.66 10.83
N VAL A 37 -1.63 7.43 11.90
CA VAL A 37 -2.82 7.80 12.67
C VAL A 37 -3.71 8.71 11.82
N ASN A 38 -3.12 9.69 11.14
CA ASN A 38 -3.85 10.55 10.21
C ASN A 38 -4.43 9.76 9.04
N ALA A 39 -3.67 8.81 8.53
CA ALA A 39 -4.15 7.95 7.44
C ALA A 39 -5.41 7.18 7.85
N LEU A 40 -5.42 6.62 9.06
CA LEU A 40 -6.62 5.93 9.58
C LEU A 40 -7.79 6.89 9.78
N TYR A 41 -7.52 8.06 10.32
CA TYR A 41 -8.57 9.04 10.62
C TYR A 41 -9.31 9.46 9.36
N TYR A 42 -8.58 9.67 8.25
CA TYR A 42 -9.17 10.12 6.99
C TYR A 42 -9.52 8.99 6.03
N PHE A 43 -9.28 7.74 6.42
CA PHE A 43 -9.53 6.60 5.55
C PHE A 43 -11.03 6.43 5.28
N LYS A 44 -11.37 6.24 4.01
CA LYS A 44 -12.75 6.03 3.58
C LYS A 44 -12.92 4.65 2.98
N LYS A 45 -13.85 3.88 3.51
CA LYS A 45 -14.19 2.54 3.01
C LYS A 45 -14.60 2.62 1.54
N GLY A 46 -14.03 1.75 0.72
CA GLY A 46 -14.39 1.62 -0.69
C GLY A 46 -13.85 2.74 -1.59
N PHE A 47 -13.08 3.66 -1.04
CA PHE A 47 -12.58 4.80 -1.81
C PHE A 47 -11.33 4.47 -2.63
N TYR A 48 -10.44 3.65 -2.10
CA TYR A 48 -9.16 3.35 -2.73
C TYR A 48 -9.18 2.02 -3.45
N ASP A 49 -8.56 2.00 -4.63
CA ASP A 49 -8.37 0.76 -5.40
C ASP A 49 -7.20 -0.06 -4.87
N LEU A 50 -6.21 0.60 -4.28
CA LEU A 50 -5.04 -0.07 -3.71
C LEU A 50 -4.45 0.79 -2.60
N ILE A 51 -3.92 0.14 -1.57
CA ILE A 51 -3.20 0.77 -0.47
C ILE A 51 -1.77 0.26 -0.46
N LEU A 52 -0.78 1.15 -0.51
CA LEU A 52 0.62 0.83 -0.33
C LEU A 52 1.00 1.16 1.12
N LEU A 53 1.39 0.17 1.88
CA LEU A 53 1.62 0.31 3.32
C LEU A 53 3.03 -0.12 3.70
N ASP A 54 3.82 0.82 4.23
CA ASP A 54 5.13 0.51 4.79
C ASP A 54 4.96 -0.21 6.13
N LEU A 55 5.69 -1.32 6.30
CA LEU A 55 5.62 -2.10 7.54
C LEU A 55 6.39 -1.48 8.70
N LYS A 56 7.41 -0.68 8.43
CA LYS A 56 8.23 -0.06 9.49
C LYS A 56 7.87 1.41 9.68
N MET A 57 7.05 1.67 10.68
CA MET A 57 6.67 3.03 11.06
C MET A 57 6.75 3.19 12.58
N PRO A 58 7.34 4.30 13.10
CA PRO A 58 7.55 4.45 14.53
C PRO A 58 6.28 4.63 15.36
N GLN A 59 5.25 5.29 14.83
CA GLN A 59 4.03 5.58 15.58
C GLN A 59 3.07 4.39 15.66
N LEU A 60 3.03 3.57 14.61
CA LEU A 60 2.10 2.45 14.54
C LEU A 60 2.68 1.45 13.56
N ASN A 61 2.98 0.23 14.02
CA ASN A 61 3.60 -0.75 13.14
C ASN A 61 2.65 -1.18 12.03
N GLY A 62 3.23 -1.61 10.91
CA GLY A 62 2.48 -1.89 9.70
C GLY A 62 1.48 -3.03 9.84
N ILE A 63 1.76 -4.04 10.68
CA ILE A 63 0.83 -5.15 10.89
C ILE A 63 -0.43 -4.65 11.58
N THR A 64 -0.28 -3.86 12.63
CA THR A 64 -1.41 -3.25 13.34
C THR A 64 -2.21 -2.36 12.38
N MET A 65 -1.52 -1.57 11.58
CA MET A 65 -2.15 -0.71 10.58
C MET A 65 -2.94 -1.53 9.56
N TYR A 66 -2.36 -2.62 9.07
CA TYR A 66 -3.02 -3.55 8.17
C TYR A 66 -4.33 -4.07 8.78
N GLN A 67 -4.26 -4.52 10.03
CA GLN A 67 -5.43 -5.05 10.73
C GLN A 67 -6.52 -3.99 10.90
N GLN A 68 -6.14 -2.77 11.24
CA GLN A 68 -7.10 -1.68 11.42
C GLN A 68 -7.77 -1.31 10.10
N LEU A 69 -7.02 -1.23 9.01
CA LEU A 69 -7.59 -0.94 7.69
C LEU A 69 -8.56 -2.03 7.25
N LYS A 70 -8.22 -3.29 7.49
CA LYS A 70 -9.10 -4.42 7.15
C LYS A 70 -10.37 -4.44 8.00
N LYS A 71 -10.33 -3.95 9.22
CA LYS A 71 -11.54 -3.80 10.04
C LYS A 71 -12.50 -2.78 9.47
N ILE A 72 -11.97 -1.68 8.94
CA ILE A 72 -12.78 -0.63 8.33
C ILE A 72 -13.31 -1.08 6.98
N ASP A 73 -12.46 -1.73 6.18
CA ASP A 73 -12.80 -2.17 4.83
C ASP A 73 -12.20 -3.56 4.57
N ASN A 74 -13.01 -4.57 4.78
CA ASN A 74 -12.58 -5.96 4.61
C ASN A 74 -12.18 -6.29 3.17
N ASN A 75 -12.67 -5.52 2.20
CA ASN A 75 -12.37 -5.71 0.78
C ASN A 75 -11.19 -4.88 0.30
N ALA A 76 -10.54 -4.11 1.17
CA ALA A 76 -9.41 -3.28 0.79
C ALA A 76 -8.25 -4.13 0.28
N SER A 77 -7.66 -3.74 -0.84
CA SER A 77 -6.45 -4.36 -1.38
C SER A 77 -5.25 -3.63 -0.79
N ILE A 78 -4.43 -4.33 -0.02
CA ILE A 78 -3.28 -3.74 0.67
C ILE A 78 -2.01 -4.41 0.19
N CYS A 79 -1.10 -3.63 -0.40
CA CYS A 79 0.22 -4.08 -0.79
C CYS A 79 1.23 -3.57 0.23
N LEU A 80 1.96 -4.49 0.84
CA LEU A 80 2.94 -4.16 1.88
C LEU A 80 4.28 -3.82 1.24
N ILE A 81 4.95 -2.82 1.80
CA ILE A 81 6.30 -2.43 1.37
C ILE A 81 7.22 -2.60 2.56
N THR A 82 8.35 -3.29 2.38
CA THR A 82 9.28 -3.52 3.47
C THR A 82 10.72 -3.68 2.98
N ALA A 83 11.66 -3.23 3.81
CA ALA A 83 13.08 -3.51 3.63
C ALA A 83 13.52 -4.73 4.45
N ASP A 84 12.64 -5.26 5.28
CA ASP A 84 12.96 -6.32 6.24
C ASP A 84 12.43 -7.68 5.76
N ILE A 85 13.31 -8.48 5.17
CA ILE A 85 12.97 -9.81 4.69
C ILE A 85 12.99 -10.83 5.84
N ALA A 86 13.74 -10.54 6.91
CA ALA A 86 13.95 -11.51 8.00
C ALA A 86 12.65 -11.89 8.73
N ASN A 87 11.68 -10.99 8.80
CA ASN A 87 10.42 -11.24 9.48
C ASN A 87 9.29 -11.71 8.57
N PHE A 88 9.62 -12.04 7.32
CA PHE A 88 8.62 -12.43 6.33
C PHE A 88 7.83 -13.67 6.73
N GLU A 89 8.50 -14.68 7.30
CA GLU A 89 7.82 -15.91 7.71
C GLU A 89 6.77 -15.66 8.80
N GLN A 90 7.04 -14.73 9.72
CA GLN A 90 6.08 -14.35 10.74
C GLN A 90 4.87 -13.64 10.13
N LEU A 91 5.10 -12.84 9.10
CA LEU A 91 4.03 -12.13 8.41
C LEU A 91 3.12 -13.08 7.64
N LYS A 92 3.67 -14.15 7.08
CA LYS A 92 2.89 -15.15 6.34
C LYS A 92 1.77 -15.74 7.18
N GLU A 93 2.00 -15.91 8.47
CA GLU A 93 1.01 -16.49 9.38
C GLU A 93 -0.16 -15.54 9.64
N LYS A 94 0.09 -14.23 9.56
CA LYS A 94 -0.89 -13.20 9.94
C LYS A 94 -1.62 -12.60 8.75
N ILE A 95 -1.01 -12.65 7.57
CA ILE A 95 -1.54 -11.98 6.38
C ILE A 95 -1.67 -12.98 5.25
N PRO A 96 -2.91 -13.29 4.82
CA PRO A 96 -3.13 -14.24 3.73
C PRO A 96 -2.63 -13.68 2.41
N ASN A 97 -2.01 -14.55 1.60
CA ASN A 97 -1.50 -14.23 0.26
C ASN A 97 -0.45 -13.11 0.25
N ILE A 98 0.31 -12.98 1.34
CA ILE A 98 1.28 -11.90 1.49
C ILE A 98 2.31 -11.89 0.34
N GLU A 99 2.67 -13.06 -0.18
CA GLU A 99 3.68 -13.17 -1.25
C GLU A 99 3.27 -12.40 -2.50
N LYS A 100 1.98 -12.37 -2.79
CA LYS A 100 1.42 -11.64 -3.93
C LYS A 100 1.37 -10.14 -3.69
N TYR A 101 1.20 -9.72 -2.44
CA TYR A 101 0.95 -8.33 -2.06
C TYR A 101 2.11 -7.73 -1.26
N VAL A 102 3.35 -8.09 -1.60
CA VAL A 102 4.52 -7.53 -0.94
C VAL A 102 5.51 -6.97 -1.95
N ILE A 103 6.10 -5.84 -1.60
CA ILE A 103 7.17 -5.18 -2.36
C ILE A 103 8.35 -5.01 -1.43
N TYR A 104 9.53 -5.43 -1.87
CA TYR A 104 10.77 -5.27 -1.11
C TYR A 104 11.50 -4.00 -1.52
N LYS A 105 11.92 -3.21 -0.54
CA LYS A 105 12.77 -2.03 -0.77
C LYS A 105 14.23 -2.47 -0.86
N PRO A 106 15.06 -1.78 -1.66
CA PRO A 106 14.71 -0.68 -2.55
C PRO A 106 14.02 -1.17 -3.82
N ILE A 107 13.08 -0.38 -4.35
CA ILE A 107 12.39 -0.73 -5.59
C ILE A 107 12.56 0.40 -6.61
N LEU A 108 12.79 0.02 -7.87
CA LEU A 108 12.80 0.98 -8.97
C LEU A 108 11.37 1.46 -9.24
N LEU A 109 11.22 2.75 -9.56
CA LEU A 109 9.89 3.33 -9.81
C LEU A 109 9.14 2.61 -10.92
N LYS A 110 9.85 2.22 -11.97
CA LYS A 110 9.28 1.43 -13.06
C LYS A 110 8.68 0.11 -12.54
N ASN A 111 9.40 -0.58 -11.67
CA ASN A 111 8.96 -1.86 -11.11
C ASN A 111 7.78 -1.68 -10.15
N LEU A 112 7.78 -0.58 -9.40
CA LEU A 112 6.66 -0.22 -8.54
C LEU A 112 5.38 -0.07 -9.37
N LYS A 113 5.45 0.67 -10.46
CA LYS A 113 4.29 0.86 -11.35
C LYS A 113 3.81 -0.45 -11.94
N GLU A 114 4.74 -1.28 -12.41
CA GLU A 114 4.40 -2.59 -12.97
C GLU A 114 3.67 -3.47 -11.96
N LYS A 115 4.13 -3.47 -10.71
CA LYS A 115 3.49 -4.22 -9.64
C LYS A 115 2.08 -3.70 -9.35
N ILE A 116 1.92 -2.40 -9.25
CA ILE A 116 0.62 -1.78 -9.03
C ILE A 116 -0.35 -2.11 -10.17
N ASP A 117 0.10 -1.95 -11.41
CA ASP A 117 -0.72 -2.24 -12.59
C ASP A 117 -1.16 -3.70 -12.58
N SER A 118 -0.26 -4.62 -12.24
CA SER A 118 -0.55 -6.05 -12.16
C SER A 118 -1.61 -6.36 -11.11
N LEU A 119 -1.46 -5.80 -9.92
CA LEU A 119 -2.43 -6.02 -8.82
C LEU A 119 -3.80 -5.47 -9.15
N LEU A 120 -3.87 -4.30 -9.77
CA LEU A 120 -5.14 -3.69 -10.16
C LEU A 120 -5.81 -4.44 -11.30
N LEU A 121 -5.04 -4.97 -12.24
CA LEU A 121 -5.56 -5.78 -13.33
C LEU A 121 -6.20 -7.06 -12.80
N GLU A 122 -5.54 -7.76 -11.89
CA GLU A 122 -6.07 -8.97 -11.28
C GLU A 122 -7.37 -8.70 -10.52
N LYS A 123 -7.41 -7.60 -9.77
CA LYS A 123 -8.62 -7.20 -9.03
C LYS A 123 -9.79 -6.97 -9.98
N SER A 124 -9.56 -6.34 -11.12
CA SER A 124 -10.59 -6.11 -12.13
C SER A 124 -11.07 -7.40 -12.77
N MET A 125 -10.20 -8.40 -12.90
CA MET A 125 -10.53 -9.66 -13.55
C MET A 125 -11.19 -10.67 -12.62
N SER A 126 -11.08 -10.49 -11.31
CA SER A 126 -11.59 -11.45 -10.32
C SER A 126 -13.05 -11.21 -9.92
N CYS A 127 -13.73 -10.30 -10.53
CA CYS A 127 -15.15 -10.02 -10.25
C CYS A 127 -16.09 -11.07 -10.83
#